data_98b45117d0a6ec484d5fd8186d956ff6
#
_entry.id   98b45117d0a6ec484d5fd8186d956ff6
#
_cell.length_a   1.000
_cell.length_b   1.000
_cell.length_c   1.000
_cell.angle_alpha   90.00
_cell.angle_beta   90.00
_cell.angle_gamma   90.00
#
_symmetry.space_group_name_H-M   'P 1'
#
loop_
_entity.id
_entity.type
_entity.pdbx_description
1 polymer ?
#
loop_
_entity_poly.entity_id
_entity_poly.type
_entity_poly.pdbx_seq_one_letter_code
_entity_poly.pdbx_strand_id
1 'polypeptide(L)'
;MASIFSTFNTAKSGLTVHQSGINVTSHNIANSSTVGYSRQRAKIQTSRPITLGAEAGQVGTGAQISAIERVRDSFLDYQVRVETAELGKYSTKLDYLSQVEGIFNEPSDTGISTALSDFFDAFQELSKQSTSSSTRVVVTQKTKTLCDLLNNTYSKLEKLQENSVESLKNSVKEVNSILEQLTTVNNQIRIASITGDNPNDLMDSRDNLLDELSSKFGIDVDKTQFNGNDITATGIGANLNPLVNSEPNGEVTRLSFISEIKANNDGTHTISYFVNGDTEKPKTITVSGLRS
;
A
#
# COMPACT_ATOMS: atom_id res chain seq x y z
N MET A 1 14.51 -36.47 49.26
CA MET A 1 15.37 -37.17 48.28
C MET A 1 14.90 -36.78 46.91
N ALA A 2 15.77 -36.15 46.10
CA ALA A 2 15.48 -35.95 44.69
C ALA A 2 15.38 -37.34 44.07
N SER A 3 14.19 -37.70 43.60
CA SER A 3 13.96 -39.00 42.93
C SER A 3 14.79 -39.04 41.63
N ILE A 4 15.31 -40.21 41.28
CA ILE A 4 15.96 -40.47 39.98
C ILE A 4 15.08 -39.99 38.83
N PHE A 5 13.76 -40.11 39.00
CA PHE A 5 12.74 -39.56 38.04
C PHE A 5 12.78 -38.05 37.92
N SER A 6 13.11 -37.30 38.97
CA SER A 6 13.26 -35.84 38.91
C SER A 6 14.43 -35.44 38.00
N THR A 7 15.60 -36.10 38.21
CA THR A 7 16.78 -35.88 37.38
C THR A 7 16.51 -36.25 35.91
N PHE A 8 15.85 -37.38 35.67
CA PHE A 8 15.48 -37.82 34.33
C PHE A 8 14.52 -36.83 33.66
N ASN A 9 13.50 -36.31 34.39
CA ASN A 9 12.58 -35.30 33.85
C ASN A 9 13.28 -33.99 33.54
N THR A 10 14.24 -33.56 34.35
CA THR A 10 15.05 -32.37 34.07
C THR A 10 15.88 -32.55 32.79
N ALA A 11 16.55 -33.71 32.60
CA ALA A 11 17.29 -34.03 31.38
C ALA A 11 16.36 -34.10 30.15
N LYS A 12 15.22 -34.74 30.28
CA LYS A 12 14.21 -34.82 29.22
C LYS A 12 13.70 -33.42 28.81
N SER A 13 13.42 -32.54 29.78
CA SER A 13 12.97 -31.16 29.51
C SER A 13 14.02 -30.38 28.70
N GLY A 14 15.30 -30.50 29.08
CA GLY A 14 16.42 -29.92 28.35
C GLY A 14 16.51 -30.42 26.89
N LEU A 15 16.41 -31.76 26.70
CA LEU A 15 16.40 -32.36 25.38
C LEU A 15 15.24 -31.84 24.50
N THR A 16 14.02 -31.77 25.06
CA THR A 16 12.83 -31.27 24.37
C THR A 16 12.99 -29.81 23.95
N VAL A 17 13.53 -28.96 24.82
CA VAL A 17 13.79 -27.54 24.52
C VAL A 17 14.80 -27.39 23.39
N HIS A 18 15.91 -28.15 23.43
CA HIS A 18 16.91 -28.08 22.35
C HIS A 18 16.40 -28.64 21.04
N GLN A 19 15.61 -29.71 21.05
CA GLN A 19 14.95 -30.23 19.83
C GLN A 19 13.99 -29.19 19.22
N SER A 20 13.20 -28.53 20.03
CA SER A 20 12.35 -27.43 19.55
C SER A 20 13.18 -26.26 19.03
N GLY A 21 14.31 -25.93 19.63
CA GLY A 21 15.24 -24.93 19.11
C GLY A 21 15.79 -25.29 17.73
N ILE A 22 16.13 -26.58 17.52
CA ILE A 22 16.55 -27.10 16.21
C ILE A 22 15.39 -26.98 15.19
N ASN A 23 14.17 -27.32 15.58
CA ASN A 23 13.01 -27.18 14.70
C ASN A 23 12.79 -25.74 14.25
N VAL A 24 12.89 -24.78 15.18
CA VAL A 24 12.80 -23.33 14.84
C VAL A 24 13.93 -22.92 13.89
N THR A 25 15.15 -23.40 14.12
CA THR A 25 16.29 -23.12 13.23
C THR A 25 16.08 -23.71 11.84
N SER A 26 15.60 -24.96 11.75
CA SER A 26 15.26 -25.62 10.48
C SER A 26 14.17 -24.89 9.73
N HIS A 27 13.14 -24.40 10.44
CA HIS A 27 12.08 -23.57 9.87
C HIS A 27 12.63 -22.25 9.30
N ASN A 28 13.53 -21.58 10.04
CA ASN A 28 14.21 -20.37 9.57
C ASN A 28 15.04 -20.61 8.32
N ILE A 29 15.76 -21.73 8.24
CA ILE A 29 16.57 -22.09 7.07
C ILE A 29 15.69 -22.39 5.88
N ALA A 30 14.63 -23.18 6.07
CA ALA A 30 13.70 -23.54 5.01
C ALA A 30 13.00 -22.30 4.39
N ASN A 31 12.73 -21.27 5.20
CA ASN A 31 12.04 -20.06 4.78
C ASN A 31 12.99 -18.86 4.55
N SER A 32 14.30 -19.07 4.54
CA SER A 32 15.28 -17.97 4.40
C SER A 32 15.15 -17.17 3.11
N SER A 33 14.59 -17.77 2.04
CA SER A 33 14.33 -17.13 0.76
C SER A 33 12.84 -16.74 0.56
N THR A 34 11.99 -16.98 1.55
CA THR A 34 10.56 -16.63 1.47
C THR A 34 10.40 -15.12 1.70
N VAL A 35 9.80 -14.42 0.75
CA VAL A 35 9.56 -12.98 0.85
C VAL A 35 8.67 -12.68 2.07
N GLY A 36 9.11 -11.71 2.88
CA GLY A 36 8.37 -11.27 4.06
C GLY A 36 8.48 -12.19 5.27
N TYR A 37 9.23 -13.31 5.19
CA TYR A 37 9.45 -14.17 6.32
C TYR A 37 10.33 -13.50 7.38
N SER A 38 9.87 -13.50 8.63
CA SER A 38 10.61 -12.99 9.77
C SER A 38 11.25 -14.14 10.55
N ARG A 39 12.58 -14.06 10.77
CA ARG A 39 13.30 -15.06 11.56
C ARG A 39 12.65 -15.25 12.92
N GLN A 40 12.39 -16.50 13.31
CA GLN A 40 11.81 -16.85 14.59
C GLN A 40 12.90 -17.26 15.59
N ARG A 41 12.64 -17.03 16.88
CA ARG A 41 13.53 -17.39 17.99
C ARG A 41 12.72 -18.02 19.11
N ALA A 42 13.16 -19.20 19.56
CA ALA A 42 12.61 -19.81 20.76
C ALA A 42 13.16 -19.09 22.02
N LYS A 43 12.26 -18.59 22.86
CA LYS A 43 12.59 -17.99 24.15
C LYS A 43 12.56 -19.08 25.23
N ILE A 44 13.76 -19.42 25.69
CA ILE A 44 13.97 -20.49 26.70
C ILE A 44 13.95 -19.82 28.07
N GLN A 45 13.27 -20.43 29.01
CA GLN A 45 13.29 -20.06 30.43
C GLN A 45 13.40 -21.29 31.32
N THR A 46 13.82 -21.06 32.56
CA THR A 46 13.85 -22.13 33.59
C THR A 46 12.39 -22.50 33.95
N SER A 47 12.17 -23.81 34.13
CA SER A 47 10.88 -24.29 34.66
C SER A 47 10.78 -23.91 36.16
N ARG A 48 9.55 -23.89 36.69
CA ARG A 48 9.30 -23.51 38.06
C ARG A 48 10.08 -24.39 39.05
N PRO A 49 10.97 -23.83 39.88
CA PRO A 49 11.76 -24.62 40.83
C PRO A 49 10.88 -25.20 41.95
N ILE A 50 11.32 -26.31 42.51
CA ILE A 50 10.72 -26.95 43.67
C ILE A 50 11.48 -26.54 44.93
N THR A 51 10.78 -26.08 45.96
CA THR A 51 11.35 -25.74 47.28
C THR A 51 11.46 -27.02 48.11
N LEU A 52 12.66 -27.35 48.60
CA LEU A 52 12.91 -28.54 49.41
C LEU A 52 12.73 -28.34 50.92
N GLY A 53 12.32 -27.14 51.35
CA GLY A 53 12.20 -26.74 52.74
C GLY A 53 12.87 -25.40 53.02
N ALA A 54 12.62 -24.81 54.20
CA ALA A 54 13.08 -23.45 54.49
C ALA A 54 14.61 -23.27 54.51
N GLU A 55 15.39 -24.33 54.81
CA GLU A 55 16.86 -24.29 54.94
C GLU A 55 17.59 -24.92 53.73
N ALA A 56 16.89 -25.74 52.91
CA ALA A 56 17.52 -26.52 51.85
C ALA A 56 17.51 -25.83 50.47
N GLY A 57 16.88 -24.64 50.37
CA GLY A 57 16.80 -23.87 49.12
C GLY A 57 15.85 -24.46 48.08
N GLN A 58 16.07 -24.05 46.83
CA GLN A 58 15.25 -24.46 45.67
C GLN A 58 16.06 -25.33 44.71
N VAL A 59 15.43 -26.35 44.17
CA VAL A 59 15.99 -27.21 43.11
C VAL A 59 15.29 -26.90 41.79
N GLY A 60 16.09 -26.68 40.75
CA GLY A 60 15.62 -26.48 39.39
C GLY A 60 14.98 -27.76 38.82
N THR A 61 13.89 -27.61 38.06
CA THR A 61 13.14 -28.71 37.45
C THR A 61 13.37 -28.84 35.94
N GLY A 62 14.30 -28.05 35.40
CA GLY A 62 14.65 -28.06 33.98
C GLY A 62 14.37 -26.76 33.26
N ALA A 63 14.18 -26.84 31.95
CA ALA A 63 13.90 -25.72 31.06
C ALA A 63 12.61 -25.93 30.28
N GLN A 64 12.01 -24.83 29.86
CA GLN A 64 10.83 -24.82 28.97
C GLN A 64 10.93 -23.69 27.95
N ILE A 65 10.23 -23.82 26.82
CA ILE A 65 10.04 -22.71 25.88
C ILE A 65 8.87 -21.89 26.39
N SER A 66 9.09 -20.59 26.58
CA SER A 66 8.03 -19.66 27.00
C SER A 66 7.26 -19.10 25.79
N ALA A 67 7.95 -18.90 24.68
CA ALA A 67 7.35 -18.42 23.43
C ALA A 67 8.30 -18.67 22.25
N ILE A 68 7.74 -18.74 21.06
CA ILE A 68 8.48 -18.60 19.79
C ILE A 68 8.11 -17.23 19.23
N GLU A 69 9.10 -16.35 19.21
CA GLU A 69 8.88 -14.93 18.85
C GLU A 69 9.56 -14.61 17.53
N ARG A 70 8.96 -13.72 16.74
CA ARG A 70 9.58 -13.11 15.54
C ARG A 70 10.64 -12.10 15.97
N VAL A 71 11.75 -12.07 15.25
CA VAL A 71 12.78 -11.05 15.41
C VAL A 71 12.49 -9.93 14.40
N ARG A 72 11.68 -8.97 14.80
CA ARG A 72 11.24 -7.86 13.98
C ARG A 72 11.21 -6.57 14.80
N ASP A 73 11.55 -5.44 14.17
CA ASP A 73 11.52 -4.12 14.78
C ASP A 73 10.38 -3.30 14.18
N SER A 74 9.35 -3.05 14.98
CA SER A 74 8.16 -2.33 14.55
C SER A 74 8.40 -0.86 14.24
N PHE A 75 9.47 -0.26 14.78
CA PHE A 75 9.83 1.13 14.46
C PHE A 75 10.45 1.20 13.06
N LEU A 76 11.34 0.27 12.72
CA LEU A 76 11.88 0.17 11.37
C LEU A 76 10.79 -0.14 10.35
N ASP A 77 9.85 -1.03 10.68
CA ASP A 77 8.70 -1.33 9.81
C ASP A 77 7.88 -0.07 9.51
N TYR A 78 7.60 0.75 10.54
CA TYR A 78 6.90 2.03 10.35
C TYR A 78 7.67 2.98 9.43
N GLN A 79 8.98 3.15 9.66
CA GLN A 79 9.81 4.02 8.82
C GLN A 79 9.84 3.54 7.36
N VAL A 80 10.03 2.23 7.13
CA VAL A 80 10.03 1.65 5.79
C VAL A 80 8.69 1.90 5.09
N ARG A 81 7.56 1.75 5.78
CA ARG A 81 6.22 2.01 5.21
C ARG A 81 6.02 3.47 4.84
N VAL A 82 6.48 4.40 5.66
CA VAL A 82 6.43 5.84 5.35
C VAL A 82 7.23 6.15 4.08
N GLU A 83 8.48 5.67 4.01
CA GLU A 83 9.34 5.89 2.84
C GLU A 83 8.80 5.18 1.58
N THR A 84 8.21 3.99 1.74
CA THR A 84 7.57 3.26 0.63
C THR A 84 6.38 4.02 0.07
N ALA A 85 5.58 4.67 0.92
CA ALA A 85 4.46 5.50 0.48
C ALA A 85 4.94 6.73 -0.32
N GLU A 86 5.97 7.42 0.16
CA GLU A 86 6.55 8.54 -0.58
C GLU A 86 7.20 8.08 -1.90
N LEU A 87 7.90 6.96 -1.91
CA LEU A 87 8.44 6.36 -3.14
C LEU A 87 7.33 6.06 -4.14
N GLY A 88 6.24 5.40 -3.72
CA GLY A 88 5.07 5.09 -4.57
C GLY A 88 4.47 6.35 -5.20
N LYS A 89 4.29 7.40 -4.40
CA LYS A 89 3.78 8.70 -4.83
C LYS A 89 4.68 9.35 -5.90
N TYR A 90 5.99 9.42 -5.66
CA TYR A 90 6.90 10.06 -6.61
C TYR A 90 7.14 9.21 -7.84
N SER A 91 7.18 7.88 -7.74
CA SER A 91 7.29 6.98 -8.88
C SER A 91 6.09 7.14 -9.82
N THR A 92 4.87 7.08 -9.27
CA THR A 92 3.65 7.27 -10.08
C THR A 92 3.62 8.65 -10.74
N LYS A 93 4.01 9.70 -10.01
CA LYS A 93 4.11 11.05 -10.58
C LYS A 93 5.12 11.13 -11.72
N LEU A 94 6.29 10.51 -11.55
CA LEU A 94 7.32 10.45 -12.58
C LEU A 94 6.83 9.74 -13.83
N ASP A 95 6.15 8.59 -13.66
CA ASP A 95 5.62 7.80 -14.78
C ASP A 95 4.62 8.61 -15.63
N TYR A 96 3.67 9.30 -14.98
CA TYR A 96 2.72 10.16 -15.72
C TYR A 96 3.38 11.39 -16.34
N LEU A 97 4.31 12.05 -15.65
CA LEU A 97 5.04 13.18 -16.22
C LEU A 97 5.89 12.78 -17.43
N SER A 98 6.53 11.61 -17.38
CA SER A 98 7.28 11.08 -18.53
C SER A 98 6.38 10.77 -19.73
N GLN A 99 5.16 10.28 -19.48
CA GLN A 99 4.17 10.09 -20.56
C GLN A 99 3.72 11.42 -21.16
N VAL A 100 3.48 12.44 -20.32
CA VAL A 100 3.15 13.81 -20.79
C VAL A 100 4.29 14.40 -21.61
N GLU A 101 5.54 14.29 -21.14
CA GLU A 101 6.74 14.72 -21.86
C GLU A 101 6.82 14.04 -23.24
N GLY A 102 6.61 12.72 -23.30
CA GLY A 102 6.58 11.96 -24.54
C GLY A 102 5.47 12.39 -25.51
N ILE A 103 4.31 12.86 -25.00
CA ILE A 103 3.22 13.37 -25.83
C ILE A 103 3.57 14.71 -26.45
N PHE A 104 4.20 15.61 -25.69
CA PHE A 104 4.64 16.92 -26.21
C PHE A 104 5.83 16.80 -27.16
N ASN A 105 6.67 15.77 -26.99
CA ASN A 105 7.86 15.51 -27.82
C ASN A 105 8.78 16.74 -27.96
N GLU A 106 9.01 17.45 -26.86
CA GLU A 106 9.83 18.66 -26.82
C GLU A 106 11.12 18.42 -25.99
N PRO A 107 12.27 18.94 -26.39
CA PRO A 107 12.54 19.64 -27.66
C PRO A 107 12.75 18.67 -28.83
N SER A 108 12.12 18.93 -29.96
CA SER A 108 12.33 18.13 -31.20
C SER A 108 12.05 18.93 -32.47
N ASP A 109 12.55 18.45 -33.59
CA ASP A 109 12.32 19.05 -34.90
C ASP A 109 10.86 18.87 -35.39
N THR A 110 10.09 18.04 -34.73
CA THR A 110 8.67 17.74 -35.02
C THR A 110 7.73 18.17 -33.89
N GLY A 111 8.24 18.93 -32.92
CA GLY A 111 7.47 19.42 -31.77
C GLY A 111 6.58 20.61 -32.12
N ILE A 112 5.72 20.98 -31.15
CA ILE A 112 4.79 22.11 -31.26
C ILE A 112 5.58 23.43 -31.46
N SER A 113 6.68 23.60 -30.75
CA SER A 113 7.53 24.79 -30.81
C SER A 113 8.08 25.01 -32.20
N THR A 114 8.60 23.97 -32.82
CA THR A 114 9.12 24.01 -34.20
C THR A 114 7.99 24.28 -35.20
N ALA A 115 6.87 23.61 -35.08
CA ALA A 115 5.70 23.83 -35.96
C ALA A 115 5.14 25.27 -35.84
N LEU A 116 5.19 25.85 -34.62
CA LEU A 116 4.80 27.25 -34.40
C LEU A 116 5.79 28.23 -35.03
N SER A 117 7.09 27.97 -34.91
CA SER A 117 8.12 28.77 -35.59
C SER A 117 7.93 28.72 -37.11
N ASP A 118 7.80 27.54 -37.68
CA ASP A 118 7.51 27.33 -39.08
C ASP A 118 6.25 28.07 -39.59
N PHE A 119 5.23 28.11 -38.78
CA PHE A 119 3.98 28.86 -39.04
C PHE A 119 4.27 30.37 -39.17
N PHE A 120 4.96 30.95 -38.18
CA PHE A 120 5.30 32.37 -38.23
C PHE A 120 6.27 32.72 -39.33
N ASP A 121 7.28 31.88 -39.63
CA ASP A 121 8.23 32.07 -40.72
C ASP A 121 7.51 32.06 -42.08
N ALA A 122 6.53 31.17 -42.26
CA ALA A 122 5.71 31.13 -43.47
C ALA A 122 4.88 32.42 -43.64
N PHE A 123 4.33 33.00 -42.57
CA PHE A 123 3.63 34.29 -42.61
C PHE A 123 4.58 35.46 -42.88
N GLN A 124 5.79 35.45 -42.34
CA GLN A 124 6.83 36.44 -42.63
C GLN A 124 7.21 36.41 -44.11
N GLU A 125 7.37 35.24 -44.71
CA GLU A 125 7.68 35.12 -46.14
C GLU A 125 6.49 35.57 -47.02
N LEU A 126 5.25 35.26 -46.63
CA LEU A 126 4.04 35.75 -47.28
C LEU A 126 3.99 37.30 -47.29
N SER A 127 4.43 37.93 -46.19
CA SER A 127 4.46 39.41 -46.12
C SER A 127 5.38 40.05 -47.10
N LYS A 128 6.51 39.37 -47.43
CA LYS A 128 7.48 39.82 -48.44
C LYS A 128 6.98 39.56 -49.86
N GLN A 129 6.20 38.49 -50.08
CA GLN A 129 5.74 38.06 -51.42
C GLN A 129 4.19 37.87 -51.42
N SER A 130 3.43 38.89 -51.07
CA SER A 130 2.01 38.82 -50.85
C SER A 130 1.16 38.40 -52.06
N THR A 131 1.64 38.61 -53.30
CA THR A 131 0.99 38.24 -54.57
C THR A 131 1.30 36.82 -55.01
N SER A 132 2.30 36.14 -54.42
CA SER A 132 2.71 34.79 -54.82
C SER A 132 1.71 33.75 -54.36
N SER A 133 1.17 32.95 -55.30
CA SER A 133 0.27 31.84 -54.98
C SER A 133 1.00 30.69 -54.24
N SER A 134 2.29 30.50 -54.52
CA SER A 134 3.09 29.44 -53.86
C SER A 134 3.29 29.71 -52.36
N THR A 135 3.60 30.97 -51.96
CA THR A 135 3.73 31.35 -50.55
C THR A 135 2.41 31.21 -49.79
N ARG A 136 1.28 31.49 -50.39
CA ARG A 136 -0.04 31.24 -49.80
C ARG A 136 -0.33 29.77 -49.55
N VAL A 137 0.07 28.90 -50.49
CA VAL A 137 -0.03 27.43 -50.33
C VAL A 137 0.84 26.96 -49.18
N VAL A 138 2.10 27.47 -49.06
CA VAL A 138 2.99 27.12 -47.93
C VAL A 138 2.39 27.52 -46.58
N VAL A 139 1.86 28.75 -46.45
CA VAL A 139 1.19 29.18 -45.21
C VAL A 139 0.02 28.26 -44.84
N THR A 140 -0.84 27.93 -45.84
CA THR A 140 -1.97 27.03 -45.63
C THR A 140 -1.49 25.66 -45.15
N GLN A 141 -0.42 25.12 -45.75
CA GLN A 141 0.14 23.81 -45.38
C GLN A 141 0.74 23.84 -43.97
N LYS A 142 1.52 24.89 -43.62
CA LYS A 142 2.11 25.01 -42.27
C LYS A 142 1.04 25.22 -41.21
N THR A 143 -0.01 26.00 -41.49
CA THR A 143 -1.19 26.15 -40.64
C THR A 143 -1.88 24.81 -40.39
N LYS A 144 -2.13 24.05 -41.47
CA LYS A 144 -2.74 22.72 -41.36
C LYS A 144 -1.88 21.79 -40.51
N THR A 145 -0.58 21.74 -40.76
CA THR A 145 0.36 20.91 -39.98
C THR A 145 0.31 21.26 -38.47
N LEU A 146 0.32 22.56 -38.15
CA LEU A 146 0.20 23.01 -36.74
C LEU A 146 -1.14 22.60 -36.13
N CYS A 147 -2.27 22.81 -36.84
CA CYS A 147 -3.58 22.40 -36.36
C CYS A 147 -3.69 20.88 -36.15
N ASP A 148 -3.18 20.09 -37.10
CA ASP A 148 -3.19 18.63 -37.01
C ASP A 148 -2.33 18.16 -35.82
N LEU A 149 -1.17 18.78 -35.58
CA LEU A 149 -0.30 18.48 -34.46
C LEU A 149 -0.99 18.82 -33.11
N LEU A 150 -1.59 19.99 -32.98
CA LEU A 150 -2.34 20.40 -31.77
C LEU A 150 -3.51 19.45 -31.47
N ASN A 151 -4.29 19.11 -32.49
CA ASN A 151 -5.42 18.17 -32.32
C ASN A 151 -4.94 16.78 -31.91
N ASN A 152 -3.84 16.30 -32.50
CA ASN A 152 -3.26 15.00 -32.16
C ASN A 152 -2.73 14.99 -30.71
N THR A 153 -2.03 16.05 -30.31
CA THR A 153 -1.52 16.21 -28.93
C THR A 153 -2.68 16.25 -27.93
N TYR A 154 -3.73 17.02 -28.24
CA TYR A 154 -4.93 17.07 -27.40
C TYR A 154 -5.59 15.69 -27.23
N SER A 155 -5.80 14.98 -28.34
CA SER A 155 -6.40 13.64 -28.30
C SER A 155 -5.55 12.63 -27.53
N LYS A 156 -4.21 12.73 -27.60
CA LYS A 156 -3.30 11.90 -26.80
C LYS A 156 -3.39 12.21 -25.29
N LEU A 157 -3.48 13.50 -24.93
CA LEU A 157 -3.65 13.91 -23.52
C LEU A 157 -5.00 13.48 -22.96
N GLU A 158 -6.09 13.61 -23.73
CA GLU A 158 -7.42 13.11 -23.37
C GLU A 158 -7.39 11.61 -23.11
N LYS A 159 -6.76 10.84 -24.00
CA LYS A 159 -6.59 9.39 -23.82
C LYS A 159 -5.72 9.02 -22.60
N LEU A 160 -4.67 9.81 -22.33
CA LEU A 160 -3.88 9.64 -21.11
C LEU A 160 -4.71 9.90 -19.85
N GLN A 161 -5.57 10.91 -19.87
CA GLN A 161 -6.51 11.19 -18.78
C GLN A 161 -7.49 10.03 -18.56
N GLU A 162 -8.10 9.50 -19.62
CA GLU A 162 -9.00 8.34 -19.53
C GLU A 162 -8.28 7.12 -18.94
N ASN A 163 -7.06 6.81 -19.41
CA ASN A 163 -6.25 5.72 -18.89
C ASN A 163 -5.89 5.92 -17.40
N SER A 164 -5.61 7.16 -16.99
CA SER A 164 -5.33 7.51 -15.60
C SER A 164 -6.54 7.25 -14.69
N VAL A 165 -7.73 7.62 -15.16
CA VAL A 165 -9.00 7.39 -14.45
C VAL A 165 -9.27 5.88 -14.30
N GLU A 166 -9.07 5.08 -15.34
CA GLU A 166 -9.24 3.63 -15.27
C GLU A 166 -8.19 2.97 -14.37
N SER A 167 -6.94 3.45 -14.40
CA SER A 167 -5.88 3.00 -13.48
C SER A 167 -6.24 3.29 -12.01
N LEU A 168 -6.76 4.49 -11.72
CA LEU A 168 -7.22 4.85 -10.39
C LEU A 168 -8.36 3.93 -9.90
N LYS A 169 -9.33 3.65 -10.75
CA LYS A 169 -10.44 2.74 -10.46
C LYS A 169 -9.95 1.33 -10.13
N ASN A 170 -8.99 0.82 -10.89
CA ASN A 170 -8.38 -0.49 -10.63
C ASN A 170 -7.59 -0.49 -9.31
N SER A 171 -6.87 0.59 -9.01
CA SER A 171 -6.15 0.76 -7.74
C SER A 171 -7.12 0.78 -6.54
N VAL A 172 -8.29 1.40 -6.65
CA VAL A 172 -9.32 1.39 -5.58
C VAL A 172 -9.80 -0.05 -5.31
N LYS A 173 -10.03 -0.85 -6.36
CA LYS A 173 -10.42 -2.26 -6.20
C LYS A 173 -9.33 -3.09 -5.53
N GLU A 174 -8.10 -2.93 -5.98
CA GLU A 174 -6.93 -3.62 -5.43
C GLU A 174 -6.76 -3.28 -3.93
N VAL A 175 -6.79 -2.00 -3.57
CA VAL A 175 -6.71 -1.55 -2.17
C VAL A 175 -7.82 -2.16 -1.33
N ASN A 176 -9.07 -2.13 -1.78
CA ASN A 176 -10.18 -2.72 -1.02
C ASN A 176 -10.01 -4.24 -0.85
N SER A 177 -9.47 -4.95 -1.86
CA SER A 177 -9.14 -6.37 -1.74
C SER A 177 -8.05 -6.63 -0.69
N ILE A 178 -7.00 -5.81 -0.64
CA ILE A 178 -5.94 -5.89 0.39
C ILE A 178 -6.55 -5.64 1.77
N LEU A 179 -7.44 -4.65 1.92
CA LEU A 179 -8.12 -4.35 3.19
C LEU A 179 -9.01 -5.50 3.68
N GLU A 180 -9.68 -6.23 2.79
CA GLU A 180 -10.45 -7.43 3.13
C GLU A 180 -9.55 -8.58 3.60
N GLN A 181 -8.44 -8.81 2.91
CA GLN A 181 -7.44 -9.79 3.30
C GLN A 181 -6.83 -9.44 4.67
N LEU A 182 -6.48 -8.16 4.90
CA LEU A 182 -5.99 -7.66 6.18
C LEU A 182 -7.01 -7.87 7.30
N THR A 183 -8.28 -7.60 7.05
CA THR A 183 -9.36 -7.85 8.03
C THR A 183 -9.44 -9.33 8.38
N THR A 184 -9.35 -10.21 7.40
CA THR A 184 -9.41 -11.67 7.59
C THR A 184 -8.21 -12.17 8.39
N VAL A 185 -6.99 -11.80 7.98
CA VAL A 185 -5.75 -12.21 8.68
C VAL A 185 -5.70 -11.63 10.09
N ASN A 186 -6.11 -10.39 10.28
CA ASN A 186 -6.15 -9.75 11.59
C ASN A 186 -7.10 -10.48 12.57
N ASN A 187 -8.26 -10.91 12.09
CA ASN A 187 -9.19 -11.74 12.86
C ASN A 187 -8.60 -13.11 13.21
N GLN A 188 -7.91 -13.78 12.27
CA GLN A 188 -7.24 -15.05 12.52
C GLN A 188 -6.15 -14.92 13.58
N ILE A 189 -5.33 -13.87 13.50
CA ILE A 189 -4.30 -13.56 14.50
C ILE A 189 -4.92 -13.36 15.87
N ARG A 190 -6.01 -12.60 15.96
CA ARG A 190 -6.69 -12.33 17.22
C ARG A 190 -7.27 -13.60 17.85
N ILE A 191 -7.92 -14.44 17.05
CA ILE A 191 -8.47 -15.73 17.53
C ILE A 191 -7.35 -16.62 18.06
N ALA A 192 -6.23 -16.78 17.34
CA ALA A 192 -5.10 -17.55 17.78
C ALA A 192 -4.44 -16.96 19.05
N SER A 193 -4.35 -15.63 19.13
CA SER A 193 -3.78 -14.98 20.32
C SER A 193 -4.66 -15.09 21.56
N ILE A 194 -5.99 -15.14 21.42
CA ILE A 194 -6.93 -15.39 22.54
C ILE A 194 -6.73 -16.80 23.10
N THR A 195 -6.41 -17.78 22.27
CA THR A 195 -6.13 -19.16 22.71
C THR A 195 -4.74 -19.31 23.33
N GLY A 196 -3.94 -18.25 23.30
CA GLY A 196 -2.57 -18.24 23.88
C GLY A 196 -1.48 -18.62 22.88
N ASP A 197 -1.81 -18.79 21.62
CA ASP A 197 -0.84 -19.05 20.56
C ASP A 197 -0.19 -17.74 20.08
N ASN A 198 1.02 -17.87 19.52
CA ASN A 198 1.71 -16.77 18.83
C ASN A 198 1.79 -17.09 17.33
N PRO A 199 0.84 -16.63 16.52
CA PRO A 199 0.69 -17.01 15.12
C PRO A 199 1.67 -16.24 14.22
N ASN A 200 2.97 -16.55 14.31
CA ASN A 200 4.06 -15.84 13.66
C ASN A 200 3.87 -15.72 12.14
N ASP A 201 3.47 -16.80 11.46
CA ASP A 201 3.32 -16.83 10.00
C ASP A 201 2.12 -16.00 9.52
N LEU A 202 1.03 -15.94 10.30
CA LEU A 202 -0.08 -15.01 10.03
C LEU A 202 0.32 -13.55 10.23
N MET A 203 1.16 -13.30 11.24
CA MET A 203 1.70 -11.95 11.46
C MET A 203 2.64 -11.53 10.31
N ASP A 204 3.45 -12.44 9.75
CA ASP A 204 4.27 -12.16 8.57
C ASP A 204 3.39 -11.90 7.34
N SER A 205 2.34 -12.68 7.14
CA SER A 205 1.36 -12.45 6.08
C SER A 205 0.67 -11.10 6.20
N ARG A 206 0.30 -10.69 7.42
CA ARG A 206 -0.26 -9.36 7.68
C ARG A 206 0.74 -8.25 7.36
N ASP A 207 1.99 -8.41 7.79
CA ASP A 207 3.01 -7.40 7.55
C ASP A 207 3.29 -7.23 6.04
N ASN A 208 3.29 -8.32 5.25
CA ASN A 208 3.39 -8.24 3.79
C ASN A 208 2.23 -7.45 3.17
N LEU A 209 1.00 -7.71 3.60
CA LEU A 209 -0.18 -6.95 3.13
C LEU A 209 -0.11 -5.47 3.54
N LEU A 210 0.43 -5.15 4.73
CA LEU A 210 0.66 -3.76 5.16
C LEU A 210 1.73 -3.08 4.33
N ASP A 211 2.80 -3.77 3.99
CA ASP A 211 3.88 -3.25 3.15
C ASP A 211 3.37 -3.02 1.71
N GLU A 212 2.54 -3.91 1.17
CA GLU A 212 1.85 -3.73 -0.12
C GLU A 212 0.90 -2.54 -0.09
N LEU A 213 0.05 -2.42 0.94
CA LEU A 213 -0.87 -1.29 1.12
C LEU A 213 -0.12 0.04 1.22
N SER A 214 1.01 0.07 1.96
CA SER A 214 1.84 1.26 2.13
C SER A 214 2.44 1.75 0.80
N SER A 215 2.63 0.88 -0.19
CA SER A 215 3.08 1.29 -1.52
C SER A 215 2.03 2.11 -2.29
N LYS A 216 0.77 2.04 -1.91
CA LYS A 216 -0.33 2.78 -2.54
C LYS A 216 -0.58 4.14 -1.88
N PHE A 217 -0.53 4.21 -0.56
CA PHE A 217 -0.68 5.45 0.23
C PHE A 217 -0.15 5.27 1.66
N GLY A 218 0.05 6.40 2.36
CA GLY A 218 0.49 6.39 3.75
C GLY A 218 -0.55 5.79 4.70
N ILE A 219 -0.10 4.90 5.58
CA ILE A 219 -0.93 4.23 6.59
C ILE A 219 -0.33 4.39 7.98
N ASP A 220 -1.21 4.51 8.98
CA ASP A 220 -0.87 4.42 10.39
C ASP A 220 -1.44 3.11 10.95
N VAL A 221 -0.66 2.42 11.77
CA VAL A 221 -0.99 1.10 12.33
C VAL A 221 -0.96 1.17 13.84
N ASP A 222 -2.12 1.12 14.47
CA ASP A 222 -2.28 1.09 15.92
C ASP A 222 -2.44 -0.34 16.41
N LYS A 223 -1.55 -0.74 17.33
CA LYS A 223 -1.58 -2.08 17.93
C LYS A 223 -2.65 -2.13 19.03
N THR A 224 -3.49 -3.13 18.95
CA THR A 224 -4.57 -3.38 19.89
C THR A 224 -4.36 -4.67 20.68
N GLN A 225 -5.30 -5.05 21.53
CA GLN A 225 -5.24 -6.28 22.31
C GLN A 225 -5.20 -7.52 21.40
N PHE A 226 -4.64 -8.61 21.93
CA PHE A 226 -4.53 -9.91 21.23
C PHE A 226 -3.84 -9.82 19.86
N ASN A 227 -2.77 -9.01 19.77
CA ASN A 227 -2.02 -8.78 18.55
C ASN A 227 -2.87 -8.26 17.37
N GLY A 228 -4.05 -7.67 17.63
CA GLY A 228 -4.85 -6.99 16.64
C GLY A 228 -4.17 -5.69 16.17
N ASN A 229 -4.53 -5.22 14.99
CA ASN A 229 -4.11 -3.92 14.47
C ASN A 229 -5.33 -3.16 13.92
N ASP A 230 -5.45 -1.91 14.30
CA ASP A 230 -6.32 -0.95 13.63
C ASP A 230 -5.48 -0.19 12.61
N ILE A 231 -6.02 -0.03 11.40
CA ILE A 231 -5.29 0.60 10.28
C ILE A 231 -6.09 1.81 9.84
N THR A 232 -5.42 2.96 9.81
CA THR A 232 -5.97 4.23 9.31
C THR A 232 -5.09 4.76 8.19
N ALA A 233 -5.65 5.61 7.32
CA ALA A 233 -4.84 6.30 6.32
C ALA A 233 -4.24 7.56 6.92
N THR A 234 -2.94 7.80 6.66
CA THR A 234 -2.22 8.99 7.16
C THR A 234 -2.84 10.27 6.58
N GLY A 235 -3.07 11.26 7.46
CA GLY A 235 -3.58 12.57 7.04
C GLY A 235 -5.09 12.67 6.86
N ILE A 236 -5.83 11.62 7.11
CA ILE A 236 -7.30 11.63 7.20
C ILE A 236 -7.70 12.06 8.62
N GLY A 237 -8.62 13.02 8.74
CA GLY A 237 -9.01 13.58 10.04
C GLY A 237 -9.49 12.52 11.03
N ALA A 238 -9.27 12.77 12.32
CA ALA A 238 -9.48 11.86 13.46
C ALA A 238 -10.92 11.32 13.67
N ASN A 239 -11.88 11.67 12.81
CA ASN A 239 -13.30 11.33 12.96
C ASN A 239 -13.79 10.26 11.97
N LEU A 240 -12.91 9.59 11.26
CA LEU A 240 -13.30 8.52 10.33
C LEU A 240 -13.04 7.15 10.97
N ASN A 241 -13.94 6.21 10.69
CA ASN A 241 -13.74 4.81 11.05
C ASN A 241 -12.46 4.28 10.38
N PRO A 242 -11.71 3.40 11.04
CA PRO A 242 -10.49 2.83 10.49
C PRO A 242 -10.77 2.05 9.19
N LEU A 243 -9.74 1.89 8.37
CA LEU A 243 -9.81 1.03 7.19
C LEU A 243 -9.88 -0.45 7.55
N VAL A 244 -9.20 -0.84 8.63
CA VAL A 244 -9.31 -2.17 9.25
C VAL A 244 -9.47 -1.97 10.75
N ASN A 245 -10.46 -2.64 11.34
CA ASN A 245 -10.76 -2.59 12.76
C ASN A 245 -10.48 -3.97 13.37
N SER A 246 -9.80 -3.99 14.50
CA SER A 246 -9.50 -5.21 15.25
C SER A 246 -10.67 -5.72 16.09
N GLU A 247 -11.69 -4.89 16.33
CA GLU A 247 -12.88 -5.31 17.07
C GLU A 247 -13.81 -6.15 16.19
N PRO A 248 -14.41 -7.23 16.70
CA PRO A 248 -15.45 -7.97 15.99
C PRO A 248 -16.65 -7.05 15.73
N ASN A 249 -17.06 -6.94 14.48
CA ASN A 249 -18.15 -6.05 14.03
C ASN A 249 -17.85 -4.54 14.18
N GLY A 250 -16.60 -4.16 14.39
CA GLY A 250 -16.19 -2.76 14.33
C GLY A 250 -16.48 -2.17 12.95
N GLU A 251 -16.98 -0.94 12.94
CA GLU A 251 -17.23 -0.23 11.68
C GLU A 251 -15.90 0.06 10.97
N VAL A 252 -15.91 -0.10 9.65
CA VAL A 252 -14.74 0.14 8.79
C VAL A 252 -15.10 1.03 7.62
N THR A 253 -14.12 1.80 7.17
CA THR A 253 -14.22 2.61 5.95
C THR A 253 -13.60 1.85 4.77
N ARG A 254 -14.18 1.99 3.59
CA ARG A 254 -13.65 1.46 2.32
C ARG A 254 -13.53 2.58 1.30
N LEU A 255 -12.55 2.46 0.41
CA LEU A 255 -12.36 3.44 -0.65
C LEU A 255 -13.48 3.32 -1.68
N SER A 256 -13.96 4.49 -2.12
CA SER A 256 -14.94 4.60 -3.20
C SER A 256 -14.31 5.36 -4.37
N PHE A 257 -14.67 5.00 -5.58
CA PHE A 257 -14.23 5.70 -6.79
C PHE A 257 -15.26 6.77 -7.16
N ILE A 258 -14.83 8.03 -7.27
CA ILE A 258 -15.65 9.14 -7.74
C ILE A 258 -15.63 9.14 -9.26
N SER A 259 -16.78 8.96 -9.89
CA SER A 259 -16.93 8.97 -11.36
C SER A 259 -17.23 10.35 -11.94
N GLU A 260 -17.98 11.18 -11.22
CA GLU A 260 -18.39 12.49 -11.70
C GLU A 260 -18.65 13.44 -10.53
N ILE A 261 -18.27 14.70 -10.72
CA ILE A 261 -18.65 15.80 -9.83
C ILE A 261 -19.38 16.83 -10.69
N LYS A 262 -20.67 17.03 -10.46
CA LYS A 262 -21.51 17.96 -11.19
C LYS A 262 -21.90 19.13 -10.30
N ALA A 263 -21.59 20.36 -10.72
CA ALA A 263 -22.06 21.56 -10.05
C ALA A 263 -23.56 21.76 -10.31
N ASN A 264 -24.32 22.04 -9.26
CA ASN A 264 -25.75 22.37 -9.32
C ASN A 264 -25.96 23.89 -9.31
N ASN A 265 -27.14 24.33 -9.81
CA ASN A 265 -27.46 25.75 -9.88
C ASN A 265 -27.67 26.41 -8.51
N ASP A 266 -27.80 25.65 -7.44
CA ASP A 266 -27.97 26.08 -6.05
C ASP A 266 -26.67 26.25 -5.28
N GLY A 267 -25.52 26.12 -5.94
CA GLY A 267 -24.17 26.19 -5.30
C GLY A 267 -23.76 24.90 -4.58
N THR A 268 -24.51 23.82 -4.71
CA THR A 268 -24.11 22.49 -4.26
C THR A 268 -23.46 21.71 -5.40
N HIS A 269 -22.81 20.59 -5.05
CA HIS A 269 -22.21 19.66 -6.03
C HIS A 269 -22.80 18.26 -5.82
N THR A 270 -23.22 17.64 -6.90
CA THR A 270 -23.60 16.23 -6.91
C THR A 270 -22.38 15.40 -7.26
N ILE A 271 -21.98 14.54 -6.35
CA ILE A 271 -20.86 13.59 -6.53
C ILE A 271 -21.47 12.22 -6.83
N SER A 272 -21.14 11.66 -7.99
CA SER A 272 -21.44 10.28 -8.36
C SER A 272 -20.24 9.40 -8.02
N TYR A 273 -20.45 8.34 -7.24
CA TYR A 273 -19.37 7.47 -6.80
C TYR A 273 -19.78 6.00 -6.78
N PHE A 274 -18.80 5.13 -6.96
CA PHE A 274 -18.97 3.68 -6.88
C PHE A 274 -18.40 3.17 -5.56
N VAL A 275 -19.26 2.55 -4.76
CA VAL A 275 -18.87 1.95 -3.48
C VAL A 275 -17.97 0.76 -3.75
N ASN A 276 -16.85 0.69 -3.05
CA ASN A 276 -15.86 -0.40 -3.18
C ASN A 276 -15.28 -0.59 -4.60
N GLY A 277 -15.40 0.42 -5.46
CA GLY A 277 -14.99 0.30 -6.88
C GLY A 277 -15.94 -0.52 -7.75
N ASP A 278 -17.13 -0.90 -7.24
CA ASP A 278 -18.18 -1.51 -8.04
C ASP A 278 -18.70 -0.50 -9.07
N THR A 279 -18.75 -0.91 -10.34
CA THR A 279 -19.13 -0.02 -11.45
C THR A 279 -20.57 -0.22 -11.93
N GLU A 280 -21.31 -1.15 -11.32
CA GLU A 280 -22.66 -1.47 -11.80
C GLU A 280 -23.74 -0.51 -11.26
N LYS A 281 -23.53 0.04 -10.06
CA LYS A 281 -24.54 0.89 -9.41
C LYS A 281 -23.89 2.11 -8.74
N PRO A 282 -23.76 3.23 -9.46
CA PRO A 282 -23.28 4.47 -8.85
C PRO A 282 -24.27 4.96 -7.78
N LYS A 283 -23.73 5.44 -6.67
CA LYS A 283 -24.47 6.22 -5.67
C LYS A 283 -24.19 7.70 -5.87
N THR A 284 -25.12 8.53 -5.44
CA THR A 284 -24.96 9.98 -5.50
C THR A 284 -25.09 10.59 -4.11
N ILE A 285 -24.27 11.61 -3.84
CA ILE A 285 -24.35 12.45 -2.65
C ILE A 285 -24.30 13.91 -3.07
N THR A 286 -25.09 14.76 -2.42
CA THR A 286 -25.04 16.20 -2.65
C THR A 286 -24.30 16.86 -1.51
N VAL A 287 -23.25 17.64 -1.84
CA VAL A 287 -22.37 18.30 -0.87
C VAL A 287 -22.35 19.79 -1.13
N SER A 288 -22.43 20.60 -0.06
CA SER A 288 -22.25 22.05 -0.10
C SER A 288 -20.83 22.44 0.27
N GLY A 289 -20.32 23.57 -0.27
CA GLY A 289 -19.04 24.14 0.15
C GLY A 289 -17.79 23.56 -0.51
N LEU A 290 -17.92 22.76 -1.57
CA LEU A 290 -16.77 22.43 -2.41
C LEU A 290 -16.34 23.70 -3.16
N ARG A 291 -15.07 24.11 -2.99
CA ARG A 291 -14.46 25.15 -3.81
C ARG A 291 -14.07 24.54 -5.15
N SER A 292 -14.49 25.16 -6.23
CA SER A 292 -14.09 24.84 -7.61
C SER A 292 -12.60 25.06 -7.81
#